data_43e6e215698f6f14e28789a2a12d55c0
#
_entry.id   43e6e215698f6f14e28789a2a12d55c0
#
_cell.length_a   1.000
_cell.length_b   1.000
_cell.length_c   1.000
_cell.angle_alpha   90.00
_cell.angle_beta   90.00
_cell.angle_gamma   90.00
#
_symmetry.space_group_name_H-M   'P 1'
#
loop_
_entity.id
_entity.type
_entity.pdbx_description
1 polymer ?
#
loop_
_entity_poly.entity_id
_entity_poly.type
_entity_poly.pdbx_seq_one_letter_code
_entity_poly.pdbx_strand_id
1 'polypeptide(L)'
;MPKNILISRGLSLEALALIPKDIAVDLNGHERALNRQDLLARLQGKQGLICQITDTIDDQVLATPGLEVVANVAVGYNNIDVAAAKRRKVVVTNTPDVLTETTADFAWALLMAAARRVVEADRYARSGEWRTWQWDLLWGLDVHGKTIGILGFGRIGRAVARRALGFGMRVLYHDSLRASPEAERELRATYVDKDTLLRDSDFVSLHVLLSPETRHLIDERALRSMKSTAVLVNAARGPIVDEAALVRALGERWIAAAGIDVFEEEPKIHSGLLPLTNVVLAPHIASASFDTRLAMSTLAVRNCLAVLDGKPPITPVM
;
A
#
# COMPACT_ATOMS: atom_id res chain seq x y z
N MET A 1 -16.16 32.43 -12.37
CA MET A 1 -17.03 31.80 -11.36
C MET A 1 -16.17 31.37 -10.19
N PRO A 2 -16.69 31.39 -8.95
CA PRO A 2 -15.92 30.83 -7.83
C PRO A 2 -15.63 29.36 -8.09
N LYS A 3 -14.42 28.91 -7.79
CA LYS A 3 -14.02 27.52 -7.94
C LYS A 3 -14.62 26.69 -6.80
N ASN A 4 -15.08 25.49 -7.09
CA ASN A 4 -15.72 24.58 -6.15
C ASN A 4 -14.98 23.24 -6.16
N ILE A 5 -14.67 22.69 -5.00
CA ILE A 5 -14.03 21.37 -4.88
C ILE A 5 -14.89 20.44 -4.02
N LEU A 6 -14.87 19.16 -4.37
CA LEU A 6 -15.38 18.08 -3.53
C LEU A 6 -14.19 17.38 -2.88
N ILE A 7 -14.27 17.17 -1.58
CA ILE A 7 -13.34 16.32 -0.81
C ILE A 7 -14.13 15.11 -0.35
N SER A 8 -13.84 13.94 -0.93
CA SER A 8 -14.64 12.72 -0.75
C SER A 8 -14.53 12.12 0.65
N ARG A 9 -13.50 12.50 1.41
CA ARG A 9 -13.27 12.12 2.82
C ARG A 9 -12.48 13.17 3.57
N GLY A 10 -12.54 13.11 4.91
CA GLY A 10 -11.76 14.00 5.78
C GLY A 10 -10.26 13.98 5.46
N LEU A 11 -9.65 15.14 5.53
CA LEU A 11 -8.22 15.40 5.47
C LEU A 11 -7.74 16.00 6.79
N SER A 12 -6.42 16.14 6.98
CA SER A 12 -5.89 16.89 8.12
C SER A 12 -6.36 18.35 8.10
N LEU A 13 -6.64 18.90 9.27
CA LEU A 13 -7.12 20.30 9.40
C LEU A 13 -6.12 21.30 8.84
N GLU A 14 -4.82 21.03 9.01
CA GLU A 14 -3.74 21.85 8.50
C GLU A 14 -3.73 21.86 6.95
N ALA A 15 -4.03 20.73 6.32
CA ALA A 15 -4.14 20.69 4.86
C ALA A 15 -5.39 21.43 4.36
N LEU A 16 -6.52 21.31 5.07
CA LEU A 16 -7.75 22.05 4.75
C LEU A 16 -7.53 23.56 4.89
N ALA A 17 -6.75 24.01 5.87
CA ALA A 17 -6.44 25.42 6.08
C ALA A 17 -5.63 26.06 4.93
N LEU A 18 -5.03 25.25 4.04
CA LEU A 18 -4.34 25.76 2.84
C LEU A 18 -5.30 26.17 1.72
N ILE A 19 -6.57 25.79 1.80
CA ILE A 19 -7.56 26.11 0.77
C ILE A 19 -8.02 27.58 0.94
N PRO A 20 -7.86 28.42 -0.11
CA PRO A 20 -8.31 29.80 -0.08
C PRO A 20 -9.82 29.94 0.21
N LYS A 21 -10.20 30.99 0.95
CA LYS A 21 -11.60 31.21 1.37
C LYS A 21 -12.57 31.50 0.22
N ASP A 22 -12.07 31.86 -0.92
CA ASP A 22 -12.85 32.10 -2.17
C ASP A 22 -13.12 30.82 -2.95
N ILE A 23 -12.55 29.68 -2.54
CA ILE A 23 -12.86 28.36 -3.06
C ILE A 23 -13.93 27.71 -2.16
N ALA A 24 -15.07 27.36 -2.74
CA ALA A 24 -16.10 26.66 -2.00
C ALA A 24 -15.73 25.16 -1.85
N VAL A 25 -15.75 24.68 -0.62
CA VAL A 25 -15.40 23.30 -0.28
C VAL A 25 -16.64 22.52 0.13
N ASP A 26 -16.90 21.45 -0.60
CA ASP A 26 -17.88 20.43 -0.22
C ASP A 26 -17.12 19.26 0.41
N LEU A 27 -17.04 19.24 1.75
CA LEU A 27 -16.31 18.21 2.51
C LEU A 27 -17.24 17.11 2.97
N ASN A 28 -16.92 15.86 2.64
CA ASN A 28 -17.52 14.71 3.29
C ASN A 28 -16.82 14.47 4.63
N GLY A 29 -17.41 15.02 5.70
CA GLY A 29 -16.90 14.87 7.07
C GLY A 29 -17.22 13.52 7.73
N HIS A 30 -17.90 12.60 7.01
CA HIS A 30 -18.23 11.29 7.52
C HIS A 30 -17.07 10.30 7.35
N GLU A 31 -16.96 9.33 8.26
CA GLU A 31 -15.95 8.26 8.17
C GLU A 31 -16.17 7.32 6.98
N ARG A 32 -17.41 7.26 6.45
CA ARG A 32 -17.75 6.39 5.32
C ARG A 32 -17.43 7.05 4.00
N ALA A 33 -16.90 6.26 3.05
CA ALA A 33 -16.81 6.67 1.65
C ALA A 33 -18.20 7.06 1.12
N LEU A 34 -18.24 8.04 0.21
CA LEU A 34 -19.45 8.33 -0.53
C LEU A 34 -19.85 7.10 -1.35
N ASN A 35 -21.12 6.75 -1.33
CA ASN A 35 -21.60 5.76 -2.28
C ASN A 35 -21.58 6.38 -3.70
N ARG A 36 -21.75 5.54 -4.71
CA ARG A 36 -21.65 5.95 -6.12
C ARG A 36 -22.61 7.10 -6.49
N GLN A 37 -23.85 7.03 -6.02
CA GLN A 37 -24.88 8.02 -6.32
C GLN A 37 -24.55 9.37 -5.67
N ASP A 38 -24.15 9.36 -4.40
CA ASP A 38 -23.77 10.57 -3.66
C ASP A 38 -22.51 11.22 -4.25
N LEU A 39 -21.50 10.42 -4.63
CA LEU A 39 -20.31 10.97 -5.29
C LEU A 39 -20.67 11.72 -6.57
N LEU A 40 -21.46 11.13 -7.45
CA LEU A 40 -21.88 11.74 -8.71
C LEU A 40 -22.75 12.99 -8.49
N ALA A 41 -23.68 12.93 -7.53
CA ALA A 41 -24.56 14.06 -7.21
C ALA A 41 -23.77 15.25 -6.65
N ARG A 42 -22.88 15.00 -5.66
CA ARG A 42 -22.08 16.05 -5.02
C ARG A 42 -21.00 16.62 -5.92
N LEU A 43 -20.56 15.87 -6.93
CA LEU A 43 -19.54 16.34 -7.87
C LEU A 43 -20.09 17.32 -8.91
N GLN A 44 -21.42 17.44 -9.06
CA GLN A 44 -22.01 18.39 -9.99
C GLN A 44 -21.60 19.83 -9.68
N GLY A 45 -21.12 20.56 -10.71
CA GLY A 45 -20.64 21.93 -10.58
C GLY A 45 -19.30 22.09 -9.84
N LYS A 46 -18.55 21.01 -9.63
CA LYS A 46 -17.20 21.05 -9.04
C LYS A 46 -16.13 21.00 -10.13
N GLN A 47 -15.05 21.77 -9.94
CA GLN A 47 -13.89 21.79 -10.81
C GLN A 47 -12.79 20.88 -10.31
N GLY A 48 -12.73 20.61 -8.99
CA GLY A 48 -11.75 19.72 -8.38
C GLY A 48 -12.39 18.64 -7.52
N LEU A 49 -11.78 17.45 -7.57
CA LEU A 49 -12.06 16.33 -6.68
C LEU A 49 -10.78 15.93 -5.95
N ILE A 50 -10.81 15.93 -4.61
CA ILE A 50 -9.78 15.29 -3.79
C ILE A 50 -10.38 13.97 -3.29
N CYS A 51 -9.83 12.85 -3.76
CA CYS A 51 -10.35 11.51 -3.50
C CYS A 51 -9.34 10.62 -2.79
N GLN A 52 -9.80 9.47 -2.31
CA GLN A 52 -8.97 8.45 -1.70
C GLN A 52 -9.06 7.12 -2.48
N ILE A 53 -8.23 6.15 -2.11
CA ILE A 53 -8.13 4.85 -2.80
C ILE A 53 -9.43 4.05 -2.83
N THR A 54 -10.37 4.35 -1.93
CA THR A 54 -11.68 3.71 -1.84
C THR A 54 -12.71 4.27 -2.81
N ASP A 55 -12.41 5.40 -3.44
CA ASP A 55 -13.31 6.06 -4.40
C ASP A 55 -13.03 5.54 -5.81
N THR A 56 -14.01 4.94 -6.46
CA THR A 56 -13.89 4.50 -7.85
C THR A 56 -14.13 5.67 -8.78
N ILE A 57 -13.08 6.10 -9.49
CA ILE A 57 -13.08 7.23 -10.41
C ILE A 57 -13.02 6.70 -11.86
N ASP A 58 -14.16 6.29 -12.35
CA ASP A 58 -14.32 5.75 -13.69
C ASP A 58 -14.71 6.85 -14.72
N ASP A 59 -14.95 6.44 -15.97
CA ASP A 59 -15.33 7.33 -17.05
C ASP A 59 -16.59 8.17 -16.76
N GLN A 60 -17.55 7.64 -15.98
CA GLN A 60 -18.76 8.38 -15.61
C GLN A 60 -18.48 9.52 -14.63
N VAL A 61 -17.62 9.29 -13.62
CA VAL A 61 -17.17 10.34 -12.68
C VAL A 61 -16.39 11.41 -13.44
N LEU A 62 -15.48 10.98 -14.30
CA LEU A 62 -14.64 11.87 -15.10
C LEU A 62 -15.43 12.66 -16.17
N ALA A 63 -16.65 12.20 -16.52
CA ALA A 63 -17.56 12.88 -17.42
C ALA A 63 -18.29 14.08 -16.79
N THR A 64 -18.10 14.33 -15.49
CA THR A 64 -18.75 15.45 -14.80
C THR A 64 -18.39 16.78 -15.47
N PRO A 65 -19.39 17.57 -15.91
CA PRO A 65 -19.14 18.83 -16.60
C PRO A 65 -18.34 19.80 -15.72
N GLY A 66 -17.25 20.33 -16.27
CA GLY A 66 -16.40 21.30 -15.59
C GLY A 66 -15.35 20.70 -14.64
N LEU A 67 -15.27 19.38 -14.48
CA LEU A 67 -14.20 18.74 -13.69
C LEU A 67 -12.86 18.89 -14.40
N GLU A 68 -11.89 19.52 -13.73
CA GLU A 68 -10.55 19.81 -14.25
C GLU A 68 -9.47 18.92 -13.64
N VAL A 69 -9.63 18.55 -12.36
CA VAL A 69 -8.60 17.79 -11.61
C VAL A 69 -9.19 16.77 -10.65
N VAL A 70 -8.53 15.62 -10.59
CA VAL A 70 -8.70 14.60 -9.56
C VAL A 70 -7.37 14.42 -8.83
N ALA A 71 -7.32 14.83 -7.56
CA ALA A 71 -6.14 14.69 -6.70
C ALA A 71 -6.34 13.50 -5.76
N ASN A 72 -5.64 12.40 -6.03
CA ASN A 72 -5.72 11.17 -5.27
C ASN A 72 -4.78 11.21 -4.05
N VAL A 73 -5.31 11.00 -2.84
CA VAL A 73 -4.53 10.96 -1.60
C VAL A 73 -3.92 9.56 -1.42
N ALA A 74 -3.12 9.13 -2.39
CA ALA A 74 -2.43 7.84 -2.41
C ALA A 74 -1.28 7.86 -3.43
N VAL A 75 -0.36 6.89 -3.38
CA VAL A 75 0.62 6.64 -4.46
C VAL A 75 -0.01 5.82 -5.57
N GLY A 76 -0.65 4.71 -5.23
CA GLY A 76 -1.36 3.88 -6.21
C GLY A 76 -2.62 4.59 -6.71
N TYR A 77 -2.94 4.42 -7.97
CA TYR A 77 -4.06 5.07 -8.65
C TYR A 77 -4.92 4.09 -9.47
N ASN A 78 -4.87 2.81 -9.11
CA ASN A 78 -5.69 1.75 -9.74
C ASN A 78 -7.20 1.94 -9.54
N ASN A 79 -7.61 2.83 -8.66
CA ASN A 79 -8.98 3.28 -8.46
C ASN A 79 -9.44 4.34 -9.48
N ILE A 80 -8.57 4.81 -10.37
CA ILE A 80 -8.84 5.87 -11.35
C ILE A 80 -8.64 5.35 -12.78
N ASP A 81 -9.63 5.53 -13.66
CA ASP A 81 -9.48 5.30 -15.09
C ASP A 81 -8.65 6.43 -15.73
N VAL A 82 -7.33 6.25 -15.70
CA VAL A 82 -6.36 7.21 -16.23
C VAL A 82 -6.56 7.42 -17.75
N ALA A 83 -6.94 6.37 -18.49
CA ALA A 83 -7.18 6.47 -19.92
C ALA A 83 -8.42 7.35 -20.23
N ALA A 84 -9.49 7.20 -19.45
CA ALA A 84 -10.66 8.08 -19.54
C ALA A 84 -10.31 9.51 -19.13
N ALA A 85 -9.56 9.71 -18.06
CA ALA A 85 -9.10 11.03 -17.62
C ALA A 85 -8.35 11.77 -18.74
N LYS A 86 -7.44 11.08 -19.43
CA LYS A 86 -6.73 11.63 -20.59
C LYS A 86 -7.66 12.03 -21.74
N ARG A 87 -8.63 11.16 -22.11
CA ARG A 87 -9.62 11.48 -23.15
C ARG A 87 -10.46 12.70 -22.80
N ARG A 88 -10.79 12.86 -21.52
CA ARG A 88 -11.63 13.96 -21.00
C ARG A 88 -10.84 15.20 -20.61
N LYS A 89 -9.51 15.16 -20.73
CA LYS A 89 -8.59 16.25 -20.34
C LYS A 89 -8.71 16.62 -18.85
N VAL A 90 -9.05 15.67 -17.99
CA VAL A 90 -9.02 15.81 -16.54
C VAL A 90 -7.62 15.45 -16.03
N VAL A 91 -6.99 16.37 -15.31
CA VAL A 91 -5.68 16.14 -14.72
C VAL A 91 -5.80 15.19 -13.53
N VAL A 92 -4.99 14.12 -13.50
CA VAL A 92 -4.90 13.20 -12.37
C VAL A 92 -3.56 13.39 -11.67
N THR A 93 -3.60 13.54 -10.35
CA THR A 93 -2.41 13.62 -9.51
C THR A 93 -2.46 12.61 -8.38
N ASN A 94 -1.30 12.25 -7.84
CA ASN A 94 -1.15 11.34 -6.72
C ASN A 94 -0.17 11.92 -5.68
N THR A 95 0.14 11.17 -4.62
CA THR A 95 1.03 11.64 -3.55
C THR A 95 2.28 10.76 -3.39
N PRO A 96 3.17 10.71 -4.42
CA PRO A 96 4.40 9.95 -4.36
C PRO A 96 5.39 10.56 -3.36
N ASP A 97 6.44 9.79 -3.03
CA ASP A 97 7.57 10.13 -2.17
C ASP A 97 7.22 10.31 -0.69
N VAL A 98 6.22 11.09 -0.34
CA VAL A 98 5.89 11.47 1.05
C VAL A 98 5.55 10.29 1.97
N LEU A 99 5.16 9.15 1.42
CA LEU A 99 4.82 7.94 2.21
C LEU A 99 5.86 6.80 2.05
N THR A 100 6.90 7.01 1.28
CA THR A 100 7.87 5.95 0.93
C THR A 100 8.50 5.33 2.16
N GLU A 101 9.05 6.14 3.05
CA GLU A 101 9.75 5.66 4.25
C GLU A 101 8.77 5.03 5.25
N THR A 102 7.62 5.66 5.51
CA THR A 102 6.61 5.14 6.44
C THR A 102 6.04 3.79 5.98
N THR A 103 5.78 3.63 4.68
CA THR A 103 5.33 2.35 4.13
C THR A 103 6.42 1.28 4.25
N ALA A 104 7.68 1.65 4.04
CA ALA A 104 8.79 0.73 4.24
C ALA A 104 8.96 0.35 5.72
N ASP A 105 8.81 1.29 6.67
CA ASP A 105 8.80 1.02 8.11
C ASP A 105 7.71 0.03 8.47
N PHE A 106 6.50 0.23 7.93
CA PHE A 106 5.37 -0.64 8.23
C PHE A 106 5.53 -2.05 7.64
N ALA A 107 6.07 -2.16 6.41
CA ALA A 107 6.42 -3.46 5.84
C ALA A 107 7.42 -4.22 6.72
N TRP A 108 8.40 -3.52 7.30
CA TRP A 108 9.33 -4.07 8.28
C TRP A 108 8.64 -4.43 9.61
N ALA A 109 7.70 -3.61 10.09
CA ALA A 109 6.91 -3.94 11.28
C ALA A 109 6.12 -5.23 11.08
N LEU A 110 5.46 -5.41 9.93
CA LEU A 110 4.74 -6.64 9.57
C LEU A 110 5.69 -7.84 9.48
N LEU A 111 6.85 -7.67 8.82
CA LEU A 111 7.87 -8.70 8.72
C LEU A 111 8.31 -9.17 10.10
N MET A 112 8.70 -8.24 10.97
CA MET A 112 9.16 -8.53 12.32
C MET A 112 8.05 -9.14 13.18
N ALA A 113 6.83 -8.61 13.09
CA ALA A 113 5.69 -9.12 13.84
C ALA A 113 5.34 -10.55 13.44
N ALA A 114 5.36 -10.88 12.15
CA ALA A 114 5.09 -12.22 11.64
C ALA A 114 6.24 -13.19 11.98
N ALA A 115 7.50 -12.80 11.71
CA ALA A 115 8.66 -13.63 11.97
C ALA A 115 8.84 -13.96 13.47
N ARG A 116 8.57 -13.01 14.35
CA ARG A 116 8.79 -13.14 15.80
C ARG A 116 7.52 -13.40 16.60
N ARG A 117 6.38 -13.68 15.92
CA ARG A 117 5.08 -14.03 16.51
C ARG A 117 4.58 -12.98 17.53
N VAL A 118 4.88 -11.69 17.29
CA VAL A 118 4.65 -10.61 18.27
C VAL A 118 3.17 -10.47 18.64
N VAL A 119 2.26 -10.53 17.65
CA VAL A 119 0.81 -10.42 17.90
C VAL A 119 0.27 -11.59 18.71
N GLU A 120 0.77 -12.80 18.47
CA GLU A 120 0.41 -13.99 19.24
C GLU A 120 0.96 -13.91 20.65
N ALA A 121 2.21 -13.44 20.81
CA ALA A 121 2.84 -13.25 22.11
C ALA A 121 2.12 -12.19 22.95
N ASP A 122 1.68 -11.07 22.35
CA ASP A 122 0.87 -10.05 23.04
C ASP A 122 -0.46 -10.63 23.53
N ARG A 123 -1.17 -11.38 22.68
CA ARG A 123 -2.43 -12.04 23.06
C ARG A 123 -2.20 -13.02 24.22
N TYR A 124 -1.17 -13.85 24.15
CA TYR A 124 -0.82 -14.80 25.19
C TYR A 124 -0.47 -14.10 26.52
N ALA A 125 0.32 -13.05 26.48
CA ALA A 125 0.66 -12.30 27.69
C ALA A 125 -0.60 -11.67 28.34
N ARG A 126 -1.52 -11.13 27.55
CA ARG A 126 -2.78 -10.51 28.04
C ARG A 126 -3.80 -11.52 28.51
N SER A 127 -3.76 -12.78 28.04
CA SER A 127 -4.71 -13.82 28.50
C SER A 127 -4.49 -14.21 29.96
N GLY A 128 -3.34 -13.86 30.55
CA GLY A 128 -2.97 -14.28 31.90
C GLY A 128 -2.58 -15.75 32.01
N GLU A 129 -2.39 -16.43 30.89
CA GLU A 129 -1.95 -17.84 30.88
C GLU A 129 -0.44 -18.00 31.11
N TRP A 130 0.33 -16.91 30.94
CA TRP A 130 1.76 -16.91 31.20
C TRP A 130 2.05 -17.03 32.70
N ARG A 131 2.50 -18.22 33.12
CA ARG A 131 2.78 -18.56 34.55
C ARG A 131 4.26 -18.53 34.89
N THR A 132 5.10 -18.90 33.93
CA THR A 132 6.53 -18.99 34.11
C THR A 132 7.25 -18.89 32.78
N TRP A 133 8.57 -18.62 32.82
CA TRP A 133 9.42 -18.69 31.64
C TRP A 133 9.51 -20.13 31.14
N GLN A 134 9.42 -20.31 29.80
CA GLN A 134 9.53 -21.61 29.14
C GLN A 134 10.53 -21.51 28.00
N TRP A 135 11.36 -22.50 27.84
CA TRP A 135 12.42 -22.56 26.83
C TRP A 135 11.87 -22.49 25.39
N ASP A 136 10.79 -23.18 25.13
CA ASP A 136 10.17 -23.38 23.81
C ASP A 136 8.95 -22.49 23.56
N LEU A 137 8.72 -21.50 24.42
CA LEU A 137 7.56 -20.62 24.29
C LEU A 137 7.69 -19.71 23.07
N LEU A 138 6.76 -19.87 22.10
CA LEU A 138 6.56 -18.99 20.94
C LEU A 138 7.85 -18.76 20.12
N TRP A 139 8.62 -19.81 19.84
CA TRP A 139 9.77 -19.69 18.98
C TRP A 139 9.41 -19.10 17.62
N GLY A 140 10.11 -18.06 17.23
CA GLY A 140 10.02 -17.40 15.94
C GLY A 140 11.23 -17.67 15.06
N LEU A 141 11.33 -16.90 13.99
CA LEU A 141 12.40 -17.00 12.99
C LEU A 141 13.44 -15.88 13.20
N ASP A 142 14.70 -16.19 12.95
CA ASP A 142 15.74 -15.17 12.86
C ASP A 142 15.56 -14.34 11.60
N VAL A 143 15.81 -13.03 11.72
CA VAL A 143 15.72 -12.08 10.60
C VAL A 143 17.12 -11.67 10.15
N HIS A 144 18.03 -11.40 11.10
CA HIS A 144 19.40 -10.99 10.80
C HIS A 144 20.14 -12.06 9.99
N GLY A 145 20.96 -11.62 9.04
CA GLY A 145 21.80 -12.52 8.23
C GLY A 145 21.03 -13.40 7.23
N LYS A 146 19.70 -13.26 7.13
CA LYS A 146 18.85 -14.03 6.21
C LYS A 146 18.76 -13.36 4.84
N THR A 147 18.03 -13.98 3.92
CA THR A 147 17.78 -13.45 2.58
C THR A 147 16.39 -12.84 2.49
N ILE A 148 16.31 -11.57 2.03
CA ILE A 148 15.05 -10.93 1.68
C ILE A 148 14.93 -10.82 0.15
N GLY A 149 13.80 -11.26 -0.40
CA GLY A 149 13.38 -11.07 -1.77
C GLY A 149 12.38 -9.94 -1.88
N ILE A 150 12.64 -8.98 -2.74
CA ILE A 150 11.81 -7.80 -2.94
C ILE A 150 11.22 -7.85 -4.35
N LEU A 151 9.90 -8.05 -4.45
CA LEU A 151 9.16 -7.95 -5.70
C LEU A 151 8.64 -6.53 -5.89
N GLY A 152 9.20 -5.83 -6.90
CA GLY A 152 9.02 -4.39 -7.10
C GLY A 152 10.13 -3.59 -6.43
N PHE A 153 11.09 -3.10 -7.22
CA PHE A 153 12.28 -2.38 -6.73
C PHE A 153 12.21 -0.88 -7.02
N GLY A 154 10.98 -0.34 -6.94
CA GLY A 154 10.70 1.10 -6.99
C GLY A 154 11.12 1.82 -5.70
N ARG A 155 10.55 3.00 -5.44
CA ARG A 155 10.89 3.82 -4.26
C ARG A 155 10.75 3.05 -2.94
N ILE A 156 9.59 2.41 -2.70
CA ILE A 156 9.33 1.67 -1.45
C ILE A 156 10.20 0.42 -1.35
N GLY A 157 10.31 -0.38 -2.42
CA GLY A 157 11.16 -1.57 -2.42
C GLY A 157 12.62 -1.26 -2.10
N ARG A 158 13.16 -0.17 -2.63
CA ARG A 158 14.52 0.32 -2.31
C ARG A 158 14.63 0.80 -0.85
N ALA A 159 13.61 1.45 -0.32
CA ALA A 159 13.59 1.85 1.08
C ALA A 159 13.56 0.64 2.03
N VAL A 160 12.84 -0.42 1.66
CA VAL A 160 12.86 -1.72 2.36
C VAL A 160 14.26 -2.37 2.27
N ALA A 161 14.87 -2.37 1.09
CA ALA A 161 16.22 -2.90 0.89
C ALA A 161 17.26 -2.17 1.75
N ARG A 162 17.16 -0.84 1.88
CA ARG A 162 18.06 -0.06 2.74
C ARG A 162 18.00 -0.50 4.21
N ARG A 163 16.80 -0.82 4.71
CA ARG A 163 16.63 -1.35 6.08
C ARG A 163 17.23 -2.73 6.25
N ALA A 164 17.17 -3.58 5.21
CA ALA A 164 17.76 -4.91 5.22
C ALA A 164 19.27 -4.90 5.47
N LEU A 165 19.98 -3.84 5.05
CA LEU A 165 21.41 -3.68 5.31
C LEU A 165 21.73 -3.62 6.81
N GLY A 166 20.85 -2.95 7.61
CA GLY A 166 21.00 -2.87 9.06
C GLY A 166 20.85 -4.23 9.78
N PHE A 167 20.16 -5.17 9.14
CA PHE A 167 20.03 -6.55 9.62
C PHE A 167 21.08 -7.50 9.01
N GLY A 168 22.03 -6.99 8.23
CA GLY A 168 23.03 -7.82 7.56
C GLY A 168 22.46 -8.83 6.56
N MET A 169 21.28 -8.54 6.00
CA MET A 169 20.59 -9.46 5.10
C MET A 169 21.17 -9.42 3.68
N ARG A 170 21.10 -10.55 2.99
CA ARG A 170 21.27 -10.62 1.55
C ARG A 170 19.97 -10.11 0.89
N VAL A 171 20.09 -9.15 -0.03
CA VAL A 171 18.95 -8.57 -0.76
C VAL A 171 18.91 -9.14 -2.16
N LEU A 172 17.84 -9.86 -2.49
CA LEU A 172 17.44 -10.24 -3.84
C LEU A 172 16.29 -9.34 -4.28
N TYR A 173 16.23 -8.99 -5.56
CA TYR A 173 15.08 -8.27 -6.07
C TYR A 173 14.72 -8.70 -7.49
N HIS A 174 13.44 -8.53 -7.81
CA HIS A 174 12.89 -8.66 -9.15
C HIS A 174 11.97 -7.48 -9.45
N ASP A 175 12.11 -6.94 -10.65
CA ASP A 175 11.24 -5.89 -11.20
C ASP A 175 11.19 -6.04 -12.72
N SER A 176 10.18 -5.48 -13.37
CA SER A 176 10.09 -5.42 -14.84
C SER A 176 11.26 -4.65 -15.47
N LEU A 177 11.81 -3.67 -14.72
CA LEU A 177 13.00 -2.93 -15.09
C LEU A 177 14.10 -3.16 -14.06
N ARG A 178 15.27 -3.60 -14.52
CA ARG A 178 16.44 -3.73 -13.66
C ARG A 178 16.88 -2.36 -13.14
N ALA A 179 17.23 -2.27 -11.87
CA ALA A 179 17.78 -1.06 -11.27
C ALA A 179 19.15 -0.69 -11.86
N SER A 180 19.56 0.56 -11.70
CA SER A 180 20.89 0.99 -12.12
C SER A 180 21.98 0.27 -11.32
N PRO A 181 23.17 0.05 -11.91
CA PRO A 181 24.30 -0.55 -11.19
C PRO A 181 24.69 0.19 -9.90
N GLU A 182 24.45 1.52 -9.87
CA GLU A 182 24.70 2.37 -8.69
C GLU A 182 23.75 1.99 -7.56
N ALA A 183 22.44 1.87 -7.85
CA ALA A 183 21.44 1.48 -6.88
C ALA A 183 21.65 0.04 -6.37
N GLU A 184 22.05 -0.89 -7.25
CA GLU A 184 22.41 -2.25 -6.85
C GLU A 184 23.60 -2.27 -5.89
N ARG A 185 24.65 -1.47 -6.17
CA ARG A 185 25.83 -1.37 -5.30
C ARG A 185 25.50 -0.72 -3.96
N GLU A 186 24.79 0.42 -3.96
CA GLU A 186 24.39 1.14 -2.75
C GLU A 186 23.58 0.24 -1.81
N LEU A 187 22.62 -0.50 -2.36
CA LEU A 187 21.71 -1.34 -1.60
C LEU A 187 22.19 -2.79 -1.47
N ARG A 188 23.39 -3.11 -1.99
CA ARG A 188 23.94 -4.48 -2.05
C ARG A 188 22.91 -5.50 -2.54
N ALA A 189 22.07 -5.06 -3.51
CA ALA A 189 20.97 -5.83 -4.05
C ALA A 189 21.38 -6.58 -5.31
N THR A 190 20.88 -7.80 -5.46
CA THR A 190 21.13 -8.65 -6.64
C THR A 190 19.83 -8.87 -7.40
N TYR A 191 19.82 -8.50 -8.69
CA TYR A 191 18.70 -8.81 -9.59
C TYR A 191 18.67 -10.30 -9.89
N VAL A 192 17.48 -10.91 -9.74
CA VAL A 192 17.22 -12.31 -10.10
C VAL A 192 15.86 -12.43 -10.77
N ASP A 193 15.59 -13.55 -11.42
CA ASP A 193 14.23 -13.88 -11.86
C ASP A 193 13.31 -14.15 -10.68
N LYS A 194 11.99 -14.06 -10.91
CA LYS A 194 10.97 -14.23 -9.88
C LYS A 194 11.07 -15.60 -9.19
N ASP A 195 11.24 -16.66 -9.95
CA ASP A 195 11.23 -18.02 -9.42
C ASP A 195 12.46 -18.26 -8.52
N THR A 196 13.62 -17.75 -8.90
CA THR A 196 14.84 -17.75 -8.07
C THR A 196 14.62 -16.93 -6.80
N LEU A 197 14.02 -15.74 -6.90
CA LEU A 197 13.71 -14.90 -5.75
C LEU A 197 12.83 -15.64 -4.73
N LEU A 198 11.72 -16.25 -5.19
CA LEU A 198 10.79 -16.97 -4.32
C LEU A 198 11.44 -18.17 -3.65
N ARG A 199 12.22 -18.96 -4.38
CA ARG A 199 12.88 -20.16 -3.88
C ARG A 199 13.97 -19.85 -2.85
N ASP A 200 14.77 -18.81 -3.08
CA ASP A 200 15.98 -18.55 -2.32
C ASP A 200 15.78 -17.62 -1.12
N SER A 201 14.62 -16.93 -1.03
CA SER A 201 14.33 -15.96 0.03
C SER A 201 13.77 -16.60 1.29
N ASP A 202 14.19 -16.08 2.45
CA ASP A 202 13.58 -16.38 3.74
C ASP A 202 12.43 -15.42 4.04
N PHE A 203 12.46 -14.22 3.45
CA PHE A 203 11.43 -13.20 3.53
C PHE A 203 11.13 -12.70 2.14
N VAL A 204 9.85 -12.59 1.78
CA VAL A 204 9.42 -12.01 0.49
C VAL A 204 8.52 -10.82 0.78
N SER A 205 8.88 -9.65 0.23
CA SER A 205 8.14 -8.40 0.42
C SER A 205 7.66 -7.83 -0.91
N LEU A 206 6.37 -7.51 -1.01
CA LEU A 206 5.71 -7.11 -2.24
C LEU A 206 5.56 -5.59 -2.31
N HIS A 207 6.09 -4.99 -3.40
CA HIS A 207 6.05 -3.54 -3.65
C HIS A 207 5.77 -3.21 -5.13
N VAL A 208 5.19 -4.15 -5.87
CA VAL A 208 4.77 -3.95 -7.25
C VAL A 208 3.45 -3.16 -7.32
N LEU A 209 3.22 -2.48 -8.43
CA LEU A 209 1.91 -1.90 -8.73
C LEU A 209 0.92 -3.00 -9.12
N LEU A 210 -0.36 -2.79 -8.83
CA LEU A 210 -1.42 -3.68 -9.32
C LEU A 210 -1.68 -3.39 -10.81
N SER A 211 -1.53 -4.41 -11.62
CA SER A 211 -1.83 -4.43 -13.06
C SER A 211 -2.35 -5.82 -13.44
N PRO A 212 -2.83 -6.02 -14.68
CA PRO A 212 -3.20 -7.36 -15.15
C PRO A 212 -2.07 -8.39 -14.98
N GLU A 213 -0.81 -7.99 -15.18
CA GLU A 213 0.38 -8.85 -15.11
C GLU A 213 0.79 -9.18 -13.67
N THR A 214 0.42 -8.34 -12.70
CA THR A 214 0.76 -8.51 -11.28
C THR A 214 -0.41 -9.02 -10.45
N ARG A 215 -1.61 -9.14 -11.04
CA ARG A 215 -2.73 -9.79 -10.37
C ARG A 215 -2.41 -11.26 -10.13
N HIS A 216 -2.58 -11.71 -8.87
CA HIS A 216 -2.22 -13.06 -8.42
C HIS A 216 -0.76 -13.45 -8.81
N LEU A 217 0.15 -12.46 -8.79
CA LEU A 217 1.59 -12.70 -8.98
C LEU A 217 2.11 -13.75 -7.99
N ILE A 218 1.52 -13.79 -6.80
CA ILE A 218 1.71 -14.79 -5.75
C ILE A 218 0.46 -15.68 -5.71
N ASP A 219 0.45 -16.65 -6.59
CA ASP A 219 -0.54 -17.72 -6.69
C ASP A 219 -0.10 -18.99 -5.89
N GLU A 220 -0.86 -20.08 -6.00
CA GLU A 220 -0.52 -21.34 -5.35
C GLU A 220 0.86 -21.86 -5.75
N ARG A 221 1.22 -21.79 -7.04
CA ARG A 221 2.53 -22.25 -7.53
C ARG A 221 3.65 -21.43 -6.92
N ALA A 222 3.49 -20.12 -6.85
CA ALA A 222 4.45 -19.21 -6.24
C ALA A 222 4.63 -19.53 -4.74
N LEU A 223 3.53 -19.71 -4.00
CA LEU A 223 3.57 -20.06 -2.58
C LEU A 223 4.25 -21.42 -2.32
N ARG A 224 3.96 -22.42 -3.15
CA ARG A 224 4.60 -23.75 -3.06
C ARG A 224 6.09 -23.73 -3.41
N SER A 225 6.55 -22.75 -4.19
CA SER A 225 7.98 -22.61 -4.54
C SER A 225 8.81 -21.92 -3.46
N MET A 226 8.16 -21.27 -2.50
CA MET A 226 8.84 -20.63 -1.37
C MET A 226 9.36 -21.67 -0.36
N LYS A 227 10.30 -21.27 0.49
CA LYS A 227 10.73 -22.09 1.60
C LYS A 227 9.59 -22.30 2.59
N SER A 228 9.49 -23.47 3.19
CA SER A 228 8.50 -23.74 4.26
C SER A 228 8.72 -22.86 5.52
N THR A 229 9.89 -22.29 5.65
CA THR A 229 10.23 -21.30 6.67
C THR A 229 10.05 -19.86 6.22
N ALA A 230 9.59 -19.61 4.98
CA ALA A 230 9.49 -18.27 4.46
C ALA A 230 8.34 -17.46 5.09
N VAL A 231 8.52 -16.14 5.13
CA VAL A 231 7.51 -15.17 5.53
C VAL A 231 7.18 -14.28 4.34
N LEU A 232 5.88 -14.16 4.01
CA LEU A 232 5.39 -13.26 2.98
C LEU A 232 4.87 -11.96 3.59
N VAL A 233 5.23 -10.81 3.01
CA VAL A 233 4.70 -9.49 3.40
C VAL A 233 4.04 -8.81 2.21
N ASN A 234 2.78 -8.41 2.39
CA ASN A 234 2.05 -7.62 1.40
C ASN A 234 1.53 -6.32 2.01
N ALA A 235 2.20 -5.21 1.70
CA ALA A 235 1.79 -3.84 1.97
C ALA A 235 1.61 -3.04 0.66
N ALA A 236 1.39 -3.72 -0.47
CA ALA A 236 1.19 -3.11 -1.78
C ALA A 236 -0.29 -3.07 -2.16
N ARG A 237 -0.84 -4.17 -2.69
CA ARG A 237 -2.27 -4.33 -3.03
C ARG A 237 -2.71 -5.77 -2.80
N GLY A 238 -3.94 -5.97 -2.28
CA GLY A 238 -4.50 -7.29 -1.99
C GLY A 238 -4.47 -8.23 -3.18
N PRO A 239 -5.02 -7.86 -4.35
CA PRO A 239 -5.10 -8.75 -5.51
C PRO A 239 -3.75 -9.17 -6.13
N ILE A 240 -2.61 -8.75 -5.59
CA ILE A 240 -1.28 -9.29 -5.98
C ILE A 240 -1.09 -10.70 -5.45
N VAL A 241 -1.75 -11.05 -4.37
CA VAL A 241 -1.75 -12.37 -3.75
C VAL A 241 -3.13 -13.03 -3.97
N ASP A 242 -3.17 -14.27 -4.39
CA ASP A 242 -4.38 -15.10 -4.33
C ASP A 242 -4.65 -15.43 -2.85
N GLU A 243 -5.65 -14.75 -2.24
CA GLU A 243 -5.96 -14.94 -0.82
C GLU A 243 -6.42 -16.35 -0.49
N ALA A 244 -7.15 -17.00 -1.39
CA ALA A 244 -7.59 -18.38 -1.17
C ALA A 244 -6.39 -19.35 -1.17
N ALA A 245 -5.41 -19.14 -2.04
CA ALA A 245 -4.16 -19.88 -2.03
C ALA A 245 -3.33 -19.57 -0.79
N LEU A 246 -3.29 -18.32 -0.34
CA LEU A 246 -2.58 -17.92 0.88
C LEU A 246 -3.17 -18.59 2.13
N VAL A 247 -4.50 -18.66 2.24
CA VAL A 247 -5.17 -19.37 3.34
C VAL A 247 -4.72 -20.83 3.41
N ARG A 248 -4.70 -21.52 2.25
CA ARG A 248 -4.22 -22.91 2.19
C ARG A 248 -2.73 -22.99 2.55
N ALA A 249 -1.90 -22.10 2.00
CA ALA A 249 -0.47 -22.10 2.23
C ALA A 249 -0.11 -21.92 3.72
N LEU A 250 -0.84 -21.06 4.42
CA LEU A 250 -0.66 -20.84 5.86
C LEU A 250 -1.22 -21.99 6.69
N GLY A 251 -2.40 -22.52 6.32
CA GLY A 251 -3.04 -23.63 7.02
C GLY A 251 -2.26 -24.94 6.90
N GLU A 252 -1.74 -25.23 5.71
CA GLU A 252 -0.97 -26.42 5.40
C GLU A 252 0.55 -26.25 5.59
N ARG A 253 0.99 -25.07 6.06
CA ARG A 253 2.40 -24.77 6.33
C ARG A 253 3.31 -24.87 5.11
N TRP A 254 2.84 -24.48 3.92
CA TRP A 254 3.73 -24.30 2.76
C TRP A 254 4.72 -23.17 2.98
N ILE A 255 4.29 -22.12 3.72
CA ILE A 255 5.12 -21.05 4.25
C ILE A 255 4.90 -20.91 5.75
N ALA A 256 5.85 -20.33 6.46
CA ALA A 256 5.78 -20.22 7.91
C ALA A 256 4.74 -19.22 8.39
N ALA A 257 4.72 -18.01 7.81
CA ALA A 257 3.86 -16.93 8.24
C ALA A 257 3.64 -15.89 7.13
N ALA A 258 2.70 -14.97 7.36
CA ALA A 258 2.53 -13.79 6.52
C ALA A 258 2.20 -12.53 7.34
N GLY A 259 2.54 -11.35 6.78
CA GLY A 259 2.14 -10.04 7.27
C GLY A 259 1.38 -9.30 6.15
N ILE A 260 0.09 -9.03 6.36
CA ILE A 260 -0.84 -8.55 5.33
C ILE A 260 -1.50 -7.25 5.79
N ASP A 261 -1.29 -6.18 5.01
CA ASP A 261 -1.93 -4.88 5.24
C ASP A 261 -3.07 -4.60 4.26
N VAL A 262 -3.18 -5.37 3.18
CA VAL A 262 -4.08 -5.13 2.06
C VAL A 262 -4.78 -6.42 1.63
N PHE A 263 -6.05 -6.33 1.20
CA PHE A 263 -6.91 -7.47 0.92
C PHE A 263 -7.54 -7.38 -0.47
N GLU A 264 -7.96 -8.53 -1.03
CA GLU A 264 -8.55 -8.56 -2.38
C GLU A 264 -9.86 -7.77 -2.46
N GLU A 265 -10.70 -7.83 -1.43
CA GLU A 265 -12.04 -7.23 -1.37
C GLU A 265 -12.19 -6.23 -0.22
N GLU A 266 -11.21 -5.34 -0.04
CA GLU A 266 -11.26 -4.35 1.05
C GLU A 266 -12.62 -3.62 1.13
N PRO A 267 -13.17 -3.43 2.35
CA PRO A 267 -12.58 -3.70 3.66
C PRO A 267 -12.82 -5.14 4.18
N LYS A 268 -13.33 -6.04 3.35
CA LYS A 268 -13.61 -7.42 3.72
C LYS A 268 -12.31 -8.22 3.70
N ILE A 269 -12.03 -8.91 4.80
CA ILE A 269 -10.92 -9.85 4.93
C ILE A 269 -11.44 -11.26 4.64
N HIS A 270 -10.68 -12.05 3.89
CA HIS A 270 -11.04 -13.45 3.62
C HIS A 270 -11.20 -14.22 4.95
N SER A 271 -12.39 -14.84 5.14
CA SER A 271 -12.75 -15.47 6.41
C SER A 271 -11.77 -16.56 6.86
N GLY A 272 -11.12 -17.24 5.91
CA GLY A 272 -10.11 -18.23 6.21
C GLY A 272 -8.82 -17.71 6.83
N LEU A 273 -8.51 -16.40 6.72
CA LEU A 273 -7.35 -15.78 7.38
C LEU A 273 -7.59 -15.52 8.86
N LEU A 274 -8.84 -15.26 9.27
CA LEU A 274 -9.19 -14.80 10.62
C LEU A 274 -8.82 -15.80 11.74
N PRO A 275 -8.97 -17.12 11.58
CA PRO A 275 -8.61 -18.09 12.61
C PRO A 275 -7.12 -18.44 12.66
N LEU A 276 -6.34 -18.02 11.65
CA LEU A 276 -4.91 -18.39 11.56
C LEU A 276 -4.08 -17.58 12.55
N THR A 277 -3.18 -18.24 13.26
CA THR A 277 -2.26 -17.59 14.23
C THR A 277 -0.94 -17.16 13.59
N ASN A 278 -0.59 -17.73 12.45
CA ASN A 278 0.63 -17.44 11.72
C ASN A 278 0.43 -16.35 10.63
N VAL A 279 -0.55 -15.50 10.78
CA VAL A 279 -0.73 -14.30 9.96
C VAL A 279 -0.92 -13.07 10.83
N VAL A 280 -0.26 -11.97 10.47
CA VAL A 280 -0.46 -10.64 11.03
C VAL A 280 -1.32 -9.85 10.04
N LEU A 281 -2.48 -9.37 10.48
CA LEU A 281 -3.42 -8.63 9.66
C LEU A 281 -3.46 -7.17 10.12
N ALA A 282 -3.39 -6.24 9.19
CA ALA A 282 -3.54 -4.82 9.42
C ALA A 282 -4.52 -4.19 8.40
N PRO A 283 -5.30 -3.16 8.77
CA PRO A 283 -6.40 -2.66 7.97
C PRO A 283 -5.97 -1.52 7.03
N HIS A 284 -5.03 -1.78 6.12
CA HIS A 284 -4.48 -0.84 5.12
C HIS A 284 -3.94 0.45 5.74
N ILE A 285 -2.98 0.30 6.63
CA ILE A 285 -2.41 1.39 7.43
C ILE A 285 -0.90 1.63 7.19
N ALA A 286 -0.32 1.05 6.15
CA ALA A 286 1.12 1.16 5.91
C ALA A 286 1.64 2.62 5.79
N SER A 287 0.80 3.57 5.39
CA SER A 287 1.13 5.01 5.36
C SER A 287 0.58 5.79 6.55
N ALA A 288 0.03 5.15 7.58
CA ALA A 288 -0.71 5.80 8.65
C ALA A 288 0.19 6.28 9.80
N SER A 289 1.14 7.16 9.53
CA SER A 289 1.74 8.01 10.55
C SER A 289 1.15 9.43 10.46
N PHE A 290 1.19 10.17 11.55
CA PHE A 290 0.65 11.53 11.60
C PHE A 290 1.31 12.43 10.53
N ASP A 291 2.62 12.49 10.52
CA ASP A 291 3.39 13.33 9.60
C ASP A 291 3.16 12.95 8.14
N THR A 292 3.11 11.65 7.84
CA THR A 292 2.87 11.17 6.48
C THR A 292 1.46 11.48 6.00
N ARG A 293 0.44 11.28 6.83
CA ARG A 293 -0.94 11.60 6.47
C ARG A 293 -1.14 13.09 6.27
N LEU A 294 -0.48 13.93 7.08
CA LEU A 294 -0.43 15.38 6.89
C LEU A 294 0.24 15.74 5.56
N ALA A 295 1.41 15.17 5.27
CA ALA A 295 2.14 15.43 4.04
C ALA A 295 1.34 14.98 2.79
N MET A 296 0.69 13.80 2.82
CA MET A 296 -0.18 13.31 1.75
C MET A 296 -1.36 14.27 1.51
N SER A 297 -2.07 14.65 2.57
CA SER A 297 -3.21 15.58 2.51
C SER A 297 -2.77 16.93 1.94
N THR A 298 -1.66 17.46 2.43
CA THR A 298 -1.08 18.73 1.97
C THR A 298 -0.72 18.69 0.49
N LEU A 299 -0.06 17.62 0.04
CA LEU A 299 0.35 17.47 -1.35
C LEU A 299 -0.87 17.34 -2.28
N ALA A 300 -1.89 16.59 -1.89
CA ALA A 300 -3.13 16.46 -2.68
C ALA A 300 -3.87 17.80 -2.81
N VAL A 301 -4.00 18.57 -1.71
CA VAL A 301 -4.59 19.91 -1.73
C VAL A 301 -3.79 20.84 -2.66
N ARG A 302 -2.46 20.87 -2.52
CA ARG A 302 -1.59 21.70 -3.37
C ARG A 302 -1.68 21.34 -4.85
N ASN A 303 -1.76 20.06 -5.19
CA ASN A 303 -1.98 19.60 -6.56
C ASN A 303 -3.30 20.11 -7.11
N CYS A 304 -4.38 19.94 -6.36
CA CYS A 304 -5.72 20.40 -6.76
C CYS A 304 -5.71 21.92 -7.00
N LEU A 305 -5.19 22.69 -6.07
CA LEU A 305 -5.10 24.16 -6.18
C LEU A 305 -4.22 24.61 -7.35
N ALA A 306 -3.08 23.96 -7.57
CA ALA A 306 -2.19 24.31 -8.68
C ALA A 306 -2.94 24.22 -10.04
N VAL A 307 -3.63 23.10 -10.28
CA VAL A 307 -4.39 22.91 -11.53
C VAL A 307 -5.53 23.92 -11.65
N LEU A 308 -6.28 24.13 -10.57
CA LEU A 308 -7.36 25.12 -10.57
C LEU A 308 -6.86 26.54 -10.81
N ASP A 309 -5.63 26.87 -10.43
CA ASP A 309 -4.98 28.16 -10.72
C ASP A 309 -4.35 28.24 -12.12
N GLY A 310 -4.55 27.24 -12.97
CA GLY A 310 -3.94 27.17 -14.29
C GLY A 310 -2.43 26.91 -14.27
N LYS A 311 -1.89 26.45 -13.12
CA LYS A 311 -0.48 26.08 -12.96
C LYS A 311 -0.28 24.60 -13.25
N PRO A 312 0.94 24.18 -13.61
CA PRO A 312 1.25 22.76 -13.74
C PRO A 312 1.01 22.01 -12.42
N PRO A 313 0.49 20.77 -12.47
CA PRO A 313 0.40 19.91 -11.28
C PRO A 313 1.78 19.58 -10.75
N ILE A 314 1.90 19.41 -9.42
CA ILE A 314 3.18 19.11 -8.76
C ILE A 314 3.58 17.65 -9.02
N THR A 315 2.62 16.74 -8.94
CA THR A 315 2.84 15.29 -9.09
C THR A 315 1.79 14.66 -10.02
N PRO A 316 1.85 14.95 -11.32
CA PRO A 316 0.94 14.36 -12.30
C PRO A 316 1.18 12.85 -12.42
N VAL A 317 0.09 12.10 -12.64
CA VAL A 317 0.15 10.66 -12.95
C VAL A 317 0.50 10.43 -14.42
N MET A 318 0.27 11.44 -15.27
CA MET A 318 0.52 11.39 -16.73
C MET A 318 1.30 12.61 -17.17
#